data_2808ae9d1a4a09b47c35e703ce3b5766
#
_entry.id   2808ae9d1a4a09b47c35e703ce3b5766
#
_cell.length_a   1.000
_cell.length_b   1.000
_cell.length_c   1.000
_cell.angle_alpha   90.00
_cell.angle_beta   90.00
_cell.angle_gamma   90.00
#
_symmetry.space_group_name_H-M   'P 1'
#
loop_
_entity.id
_entity.type
_entity.pdbx_description
1 polymer ?
#
loop_
_entity_poly.entity_id
_entity_poly.type
_entity_poly.pdbx_seq_one_letter_code
_entity_poly.pdbx_strand_id
1 'polypeptide(L)'
;MTVNSQRHSVLLDNVYSLIDKKVDAQQKSLVQQFGRLLYKNISNDDLENRNDSDLYGATLSLWSGLAKFKSTAPYIRVFNPEIEKHGWHSSHTIVEIIVNDMPFLVDSVRMSLNRLNITAHLFLHSPIAIKRNDKAQVTAFAEPGKTLEGTRKETVIFIEVDRQTSKSDIETLTKELHSVVDEVSLAVADWQDMTGKLQTVIKDTAKFNWPVSAAHKKQTKTFLEWLSDHNFTMMGYRYYEVKAIEGDHRWIPANDTSLGLLKNSINDRERLLSKLPASAREEALSDHPLILTKTNSRSRVHRPAYMDYVGVKVFNKDGNVVGEHRFLGLYSASFYNMSVTQLPILKEKVQEICALSGFEPGTHAFKAFENIVETYPRDELLQTPADELAQIVMGIFQMQERGISRLFIRKDVFGRFFSCMVFVPRERYNTQLRKETQALLKASLGAKEEVEFTTFFSESVYARTHYIARVKDNNAEYDVKEIEKNIIE
;
A
#
# COMPACT_ATOMS: atom_id res chain seq x y z
N MET A 1 -30.83 25.16 -11.32
CA MET A 1 -29.90 25.42 -10.19
C MET A 1 -30.69 25.38 -8.90
N THR A 2 -30.34 24.51 -7.95
CA THR A 2 -31.04 24.44 -6.67
C THR A 2 -30.68 25.63 -5.78
N VAL A 3 -31.54 26.03 -4.84
CA VAL A 3 -31.35 27.19 -3.92
C VAL A 3 -29.99 27.07 -3.18
N ASN A 4 -29.52 25.88 -2.86
CA ASN A 4 -28.21 25.64 -2.24
C ASN A 4 -27.03 26.01 -3.17
N SER A 5 -27.09 25.72 -4.46
CA SER A 5 -26.01 26.06 -5.39
C SER A 5 -25.82 27.56 -5.58
N GLN A 6 -26.89 28.36 -5.45
CA GLN A 6 -26.81 29.82 -5.48
C GLN A 6 -26.18 30.39 -4.19
N ARG A 7 -26.52 29.83 -3.02
CA ARG A 7 -25.99 30.26 -1.72
C ARG A 7 -24.46 30.02 -1.61
N HIS A 8 -23.97 28.93 -2.16
CA HIS A 8 -22.54 28.58 -2.15
C HIS A 8 -21.71 29.46 -3.10
N SER A 9 -22.26 29.80 -4.25
CA SER A 9 -21.62 30.77 -5.16
C SER A 9 -21.49 32.15 -4.50
N VAL A 10 -22.52 32.61 -3.78
CA VAL A 10 -22.51 33.87 -3.02
C VAL A 10 -21.45 33.85 -1.91
N LEU A 11 -21.29 32.70 -1.17
CA LEU A 11 -20.29 32.57 -0.11
C LEU A 11 -18.87 32.73 -0.66
N LEU A 12 -18.54 32.07 -1.76
CA LEU A 12 -17.22 32.19 -2.38
C LEU A 12 -17.01 33.59 -3.01
N ASP A 13 -18.05 34.17 -3.58
CA ASP A 13 -17.99 35.54 -4.11
C ASP A 13 -17.72 36.56 -2.99
N ASN A 14 -18.28 36.35 -1.80
CA ASN A 14 -17.95 37.14 -0.61
C ASN A 14 -16.47 36.97 -0.21
N VAL A 15 -15.95 35.76 -0.21
CA VAL A 15 -14.51 35.48 0.06
C VAL A 15 -13.64 36.25 -0.93
N TYR A 16 -13.96 36.22 -2.24
CA TYR A 16 -13.20 36.97 -3.26
C TYR A 16 -13.33 38.47 -3.09
N SER A 17 -14.50 38.98 -2.65
CA SER A 17 -14.70 40.37 -2.31
C SER A 17 -13.88 40.81 -1.09
N LEU A 18 -13.75 39.95 -0.08
CA LEU A 18 -12.88 40.20 1.08
C LEU A 18 -11.41 40.29 0.66
N ILE A 19 -10.96 39.38 -0.22
CA ILE A 19 -9.61 39.43 -0.80
C ILE A 19 -9.40 40.76 -1.54
N ASP A 20 -10.37 41.17 -2.34
CA ASP A 20 -10.31 42.43 -3.09
C ASP A 20 -10.16 43.66 -2.18
N LYS A 21 -10.85 43.67 -1.05
CA LYS A 21 -10.87 44.81 -0.12
C LYS A 21 -9.68 44.87 0.83
N LYS A 22 -9.15 43.71 1.26
CA LYS A 22 -8.23 43.61 2.39
C LYS A 22 -6.80 43.20 2.01
N VAL A 23 -6.57 42.59 0.83
CA VAL A 23 -5.25 42.19 0.38
C VAL A 23 -4.56 43.31 -0.38
N ASP A 24 -3.23 43.43 -0.17
CA ASP A 24 -2.40 44.43 -0.86
C ASP A 24 -2.55 44.34 -2.38
N ALA A 25 -2.62 45.50 -3.04
CA ALA A 25 -2.86 45.63 -4.47
C ALA A 25 -1.87 44.81 -5.33
N GLN A 26 -0.62 44.65 -4.88
CA GLN A 26 0.40 43.89 -5.61
C GLN A 26 0.15 42.37 -5.58
N GLN A 27 -0.50 41.85 -4.55
CA GLN A 27 -0.76 40.43 -4.37
C GLN A 27 -2.21 40.04 -4.66
N LYS A 28 -3.12 40.97 -4.68
CA LYS A 28 -4.57 40.77 -4.81
C LYS A 28 -4.95 39.80 -5.92
N SER A 29 -4.47 40.03 -7.14
CA SER A 29 -4.79 39.20 -8.29
C SER A 29 -4.33 37.75 -8.13
N LEU A 30 -3.14 37.55 -7.57
CA LEU A 30 -2.60 36.20 -7.33
C LEU A 30 -3.37 35.47 -6.23
N VAL A 31 -3.74 36.16 -5.13
CA VAL A 31 -4.52 35.58 -4.03
C VAL A 31 -5.92 35.21 -4.49
N GLN A 32 -6.55 36.02 -5.33
CA GLN A 32 -7.86 35.70 -5.92
C GLN A 32 -7.78 34.47 -6.84
N GLN A 33 -6.78 34.41 -7.71
CA GLN A 33 -6.56 33.26 -8.58
C GLN A 33 -6.30 31.99 -7.74
N PHE A 34 -5.47 32.10 -6.71
CA PHE A 34 -5.21 31.01 -5.78
C PHE A 34 -6.48 30.52 -5.09
N GLY A 35 -7.30 31.39 -4.53
CA GLY A 35 -8.57 31.04 -3.90
C GLY A 35 -9.53 30.33 -4.87
N ARG A 36 -9.61 30.77 -6.13
CA ARG A 36 -10.42 30.10 -7.16
C ARG A 36 -9.90 28.69 -7.47
N LEU A 37 -8.59 28.49 -7.49
CA LEU A 37 -7.98 27.18 -7.70
C LEU A 37 -8.16 26.26 -6.48
N LEU A 38 -8.04 26.81 -5.28
CA LEU A 38 -8.20 26.08 -4.01
C LEU A 38 -9.61 25.50 -3.86
N TYR A 39 -10.64 26.33 -4.11
CA TYR A 39 -12.06 25.96 -3.94
C TYR A 39 -12.71 25.41 -5.19
N LYS A 40 -11.97 25.19 -6.28
CA LYS A 40 -12.53 24.75 -7.57
C LYS A 40 -13.37 23.50 -7.49
N ASN A 41 -12.95 22.54 -6.68
CA ASN A 41 -13.56 21.21 -6.56
C ASN A 41 -14.24 21.00 -5.19
N ILE A 42 -14.46 22.07 -4.42
CA ILE A 42 -15.15 21.95 -3.12
C ILE A 42 -16.61 21.57 -3.35
N SER A 43 -17.11 20.63 -2.56
CA SER A 43 -18.52 20.27 -2.63
C SER A 43 -19.41 21.32 -1.96
N ASN A 44 -20.68 21.36 -2.33
CA ASN A 44 -21.65 22.24 -1.69
C ASN A 44 -21.83 21.87 -0.21
N ASP A 45 -21.83 20.58 0.10
CA ASP A 45 -21.97 20.06 1.47
C ASP A 45 -20.79 20.50 2.37
N ASP A 46 -19.59 20.59 1.80
CA ASP A 46 -18.39 21.07 2.51
C ASP A 46 -18.45 22.58 2.81
N LEU A 47 -19.24 23.35 2.08
CA LEU A 47 -19.47 24.78 2.32
C LEU A 47 -20.63 25.06 3.27
N GLU A 48 -21.48 24.06 3.52
CA GLU A 48 -22.63 24.21 4.43
C GLU A 48 -22.14 24.55 5.84
N ASN A 49 -22.79 25.51 6.49
CA ASN A 49 -22.46 25.99 7.84
C ASN A 49 -21.09 26.70 7.99
N ARG A 50 -20.44 27.09 6.90
CA ARG A 50 -19.23 27.90 6.93
C ARG A 50 -19.53 29.37 6.71
N ASN A 51 -18.62 30.23 7.16
CA ASN A 51 -18.71 31.66 6.92
C ASN A 51 -17.57 32.16 6.02
N ASP A 52 -17.77 33.29 5.40
CA ASP A 52 -16.84 33.89 4.47
C ASP A 52 -15.53 34.35 5.14
N SER A 53 -15.60 34.82 6.38
CA SER A 53 -14.43 35.29 7.13
C SER A 53 -13.44 34.15 7.46
N ASP A 54 -13.93 32.97 7.83
CA ASP A 54 -13.06 31.82 8.12
C ASP A 54 -12.47 31.23 6.83
N LEU A 55 -13.24 31.15 5.76
CA LEU A 55 -12.73 30.73 4.45
C LEU A 55 -11.69 31.72 3.89
N TYR A 56 -11.93 33.02 4.08
CA TYR A 56 -10.95 34.05 3.76
C TYR A 56 -9.66 33.87 4.58
N GLY A 57 -9.79 33.67 5.89
CA GLY A 57 -8.66 33.43 6.78
C GLY A 57 -7.86 32.19 6.40
N ALA A 58 -8.53 31.07 6.10
CA ALA A 58 -7.92 29.84 5.61
C ALA A 58 -7.17 30.05 4.28
N THR A 59 -7.77 30.80 3.35
CA THR A 59 -7.13 31.15 2.07
C THR A 59 -5.83 31.93 2.28
N LEU A 60 -5.84 32.93 3.15
CA LEU A 60 -4.64 33.74 3.43
C LEU A 60 -3.59 32.96 4.20
N SER A 61 -3.98 32.06 5.11
CA SER A 61 -3.06 31.18 5.82
C SER A 61 -2.28 30.29 4.86
N LEU A 62 -3.00 29.62 3.95
CA LEU A 62 -2.39 28.78 2.90
C LEU A 62 -1.56 29.62 1.91
N TRP A 63 -2.03 30.80 1.53
CA TRP A 63 -1.25 31.71 0.69
C TRP A 63 0.09 32.08 1.33
N SER A 64 0.07 32.40 2.63
CA SER A 64 1.29 32.68 3.40
C SER A 64 2.25 31.49 3.42
N GLY A 65 1.72 30.26 3.55
CA GLY A 65 2.48 29.03 3.43
C GLY A 65 3.09 28.86 2.04
N LEU A 66 2.27 29.05 1.00
CA LEU A 66 2.70 28.95 -0.39
C LEU A 66 3.79 29.97 -0.75
N ALA A 67 3.71 31.17 -0.20
CA ALA A 67 4.72 32.21 -0.37
C ALA A 67 6.05 31.85 0.29
N LYS A 68 6.03 31.08 1.38
CA LYS A 68 7.23 30.61 2.11
C LYS A 68 7.80 29.31 1.57
N PHE A 69 7.01 28.54 0.82
CA PHE A 69 7.40 27.24 0.31
C PHE A 69 8.60 27.34 -0.63
N LYS A 70 9.62 26.54 -0.34
CA LYS A 70 10.79 26.34 -1.18
C LYS A 70 10.81 24.87 -1.56
N SER A 71 10.80 24.54 -2.83
CA SER A 71 10.69 23.16 -3.37
C SER A 71 11.72 22.14 -2.84
N THR A 72 12.59 22.54 -1.93
CA THR A 72 13.64 21.70 -1.31
C THR A 72 13.15 20.92 -0.09
N ALA A 73 12.05 21.34 0.55
CA ALA A 73 11.49 20.69 1.72
C ALA A 73 9.97 20.90 1.77
N PRO A 74 9.19 19.93 2.29
CA PRO A 74 7.76 20.10 2.45
C PRO A 74 7.44 21.23 3.44
N TYR A 75 6.42 22.03 3.15
CA TYR A 75 5.81 22.91 4.13
C TYR A 75 4.65 22.16 4.77
N ILE A 76 4.76 21.89 6.06
CA ILE A 76 3.70 21.22 6.84
C ILE A 76 3.46 22.06 8.09
N ARG A 77 2.20 22.41 8.33
CA ARG A 77 1.78 23.16 9.51
C ARG A 77 0.52 22.54 10.09
N VAL A 78 0.55 22.27 11.40
CA VAL A 78 -0.60 21.79 12.17
C VAL A 78 -0.85 22.76 13.32
N PHE A 79 -2.05 23.31 13.39
CA PHE A 79 -2.36 24.33 14.40
C PHE A 79 -3.87 24.47 14.63
N ASN A 80 -4.21 25.09 15.76
CA ASN A 80 -5.56 25.54 16.06
C ASN A 80 -5.66 27.02 15.71
N PRO A 81 -6.51 27.45 14.77
CA PRO A 81 -6.69 28.87 14.51
C PRO A 81 -7.32 29.59 15.70
N GLU A 82 -6.76 30.77 16.02
CA GLU A 82 -7.21 31.66 17.09
C GLU A 82 -7.34 33.08 16.50
N ILE A 83 -8.43 33.77 16.77
CA ILE A 83 -8.70 35.11 16.21
C ILE A 83 -7.56 36.10 16.48
N GLU A 84 -7.05 36.09 17.73
CA GLU A 84 -5.99 37.01 18.15
C GLU A 84 -4.67 36.80 17.42
N LYS A 85 -4.34 35.56 17.08
CA LYS A 85 -3.06 35.20 16.45
C LYS A 85 -3.13 35.07 14.93
N HIS A 86 -4.28 34.60 14.43
CA HIS A 86 -4.42 34.17 13.05
C HIS A 86 -5.45 34.99 12.26
N GLY A 87 -6.27 35.79 12.96
CA GLY A 87 -7.32 36.63 12.36
C GLY A 87 -8.57 35.84 11.93
N TRP A 88 -8.65 34.56 12.25
CA TRP A 88 -9.78 33.68 11.96
C TRP A 88 -9.86 32.53 12.95
N HIS A 89 -10.95 31.78 12.97
CA HIS A 89 -11.22 30.72 13.94
C HIS A 89 -11.72 29.45 13.22
N SER A 90 -11.43 28.30 13.81
CA SER A 90 -12.06 27.02 13.47
C SER A 90 -12.28 26.21 14.72
N SER A 91 -13.36 25.44 14.78
CA SER A 91 -13.58 24.42 15.81
C SER A 91 -12.68 23.21 15.65
N HIS A 92 -11.97 23.09 14.51
CA HIS A 92 -11.10 21.98 14.15
C HIS A 92 -9.62 22.35 14.28
N THR A 93 -8.76 21.34 14.29
CA THR A 93 -7.33 21.51 14.05
C THR A 93 -7.10 21.57 12.54
N ILE A 94 -6.27 22.49 12.10
CA ILE A 94 -5.95 22.70 10.71
C ILE A 94 -4.63 22.06 10.36
N VAL A 95 -4.61 21.35 9.24
CA VAL A 95 -3.41 20.81 8.61
C VAL A 95 -3.22 21.48 7.26
N GLU A 96 -2.09 22.12 7.07
CA GLU A 96 -1.65 22.71 5.80
C GLU A 96 -0.43 21.94 5.31
N ILE A 97 -0.48 21.44 4.05
CA ILE A 97 0.64 20.77 3.41
C ILE A 97 0.86 21.39 2.04
N ILE A 98 2.08 21.82 1.75
CA ILE A 98 2.48 22.31 0.43
C ILE A 98 3.77 21.59 0.04
N VAL A 99 3.73 20.91 -1.09
CA VAL A 99 4.82 20.08 -1.60
C VAL A 99 4.86 20.12 -3.13
N ASN A 100 5.94 19.66 -3.72
CA ASN A 100 5.94 19.33 -5.15
C ASN A 100 4.88 18.27 -5.43
N ASP A 101 4.15 18.42 -6.54
CA ASP A 101 3.11 17.44 -6.90
C ASP A 101 3.69 16.06 -7.16
N MET A 102 3.12 15.05 -6.53
CA MET A 102 3.56 13.66 -6.62
C MET A 102 2.39 12.68 -6.41
N PRO A 103 2.42 11.51 -7.07
CA PRO A 103 1.42 10.49 -6.86
C PRO A 103 1.43 9.97 -5.41
N PHE A 104 0.33 9.35 -5.01
CA PHE A 104 0.12 8.70 -3.70
C PHE A 104 0.04 9.63 -2.48
N LEU A 105 0.27 10.93 -2.63
CA LEU A 105 0.34 11.87 -1.52
C LEU A 105 -0.98 11.92 -0.72
N VAL A 106 -2.11 12.13 -1.40
CA VAL A 106 -3.44 12.25 -0.78
C VAL A 106 -3.81 11.00 -0.01
N ASP A 107 -3.66 9.85 -0.64
CA ASP A 107 -4.00 8.56 -0.02
C ASP A 107 -3.11 8.29 1.21
N SER A 108 -1.83 8.61 1.11
CA SER A 108 -0.86 8.40 2.20
C SER A 108 -1.12 9.32 3.39
N VAL A 109 -1.50 10.59 3.14
CA VAL A 109 -1.91 11.53 4.19
C VAL A 109 -3.19 11.05 4.88
N ARG A 110 -4.21 10.62 4.11
CA ARG A 110 -5.45 10.04 4.67
C ARG A 110 -5.18 8.81 5.52
N MET A 111 -4.31 7.92 5.06
CA MET A 111 -3.90 6.73 5.82
C MET A 111 -3.24 7.10 7.15
N SER A 112 -2.42 8.15 7.17
CA SER A 112 -1.78 8.62 8.39
C SER A 112 -2.79 9.16 9.40
N LEU A 113 -3.78 9.92 8.97
CA LEU A 113 -4.89 10.37 9.83
C LEU A 113 -5.66 9.18 10.39
N ASN A 114 -6.05 8.23 9.54
CA ASN A 114 -6.77 7.03 9.96
C ASN A 114 -5.97 6.19 10.97
N ARG A 115 -4.64 6.09 10.81
CA ARG A 115 -3.78 5.36 11.74
C ARG A 115 -3.72 6.01 13.13
N LEU A 116 -3.85 7.32 13.19
CA LEU A 116 -3.96 8.08 14.43
C LEU A 116 -5.39 8.16 14.97
N ASN A 117 -6.36 7.51 14.31
CA ASN A 117 -7.80 7.61 14.61
C ASN A 117 -8.31 9.07 14.58
N ILE A 118 -7.79 9.88 13.68
CA ILE A 118 -8.18 11.28 13.50
C ILE A 118 -9.11 11.38 12.29
N THR A 119 -10.30 11.93 12.51
CA THR A 119 -11.29 12.15 11.44
C THR A 119 -10.98 13.43 10.68
N ALA A 120 -11.04 13.39 9.36
CA ALA A 120 -10.99 14.56 8.50
C ALA A 120 -12.42 15.03 8.20
N HIS A 121 -12.75 16.28 8.58
CA HIS A 121 -14.06 16.92 8.36
C HIS A 121 -14.10 17.72 7.05
N LEU A 122 -12.97 18.20 6.58
CA LEU A 122 -12.77 18.79 5.28
C LEU A 122 -11.42 18.38 4.71
N PHE A 123 -11.38 18.05 3.45
CA PHE A 123 -10.14 17.69 2.76
C PHE A 123 -10.08 18.35 1.38
N LEU A 124 -9.38 19.48 1.29
CA LEU A 124 -9.12 20.16 0.03
C LEU A 124 -7.76 19.72 -0.50
N HIS A 125 -7.72 19.36 -1.76
CA HIS A 125 -6.53 18.98 -2.49
C HIS A 125 -6.50 19.65 -3.84
N SER A 126 -5.48 20.46 -4.08
CA SER A 126 -5.36 21.27 -5.28
C SER A 126 -3.95 21.15 -5.85
N PRO A 127 -3.75 20.33 -6.90
CA PRO A 127 -2.52 20.36 -7.69
C PRO A 127 -2.55 21.60 -8.59
N ILE A 128 -1.59 22.49 -8.41
CA ILE A 128 -1.54 23.82 -9.07
C ILE A 128 -0.23 23.95 -9.84
N ALA A 129 -0.29 24.36 -11.10
CA ALA A 129 0.89 24.71 -11.88
C ALA A 129 1.29 26.18 -11.59
N ILE A 130 2.43 26.35 -10.92
CA ILE A 130 2.89 27.61 -10.35
C ILE A 130 4.17 28.06 -11.04
N LYS A 131 4.23 29.32 -11.45
CA LYS A 131 5.45 29.98 -11.88
C LYS A 131 6.07 30.75 -10.71
N ARG A 132 7.35 30.55 -10.48
CA ARG A 132 8.13 31.24 -9.45
C ARG A 132 9.30 31.98 -10.07
N ASN A 133 9.69 33.09 -9.46
CA ASN A 133 10.94 33.81 -9.82
C ASN A 133 12.15 33.19 -9.10
N ASP A 134 13.34 33.71 -9.35
CA ASP A 134 14.60 33.24 -8.75
C ASP A 134 14.65 33.35 -7.21
N LYS A 135 13.79 34.20 -6.64
CA LYS A 135 13.60 34.32 -5.18
C LYS A 135 12.53 33.36 -4.64
N ALA A 136 12.10 32.39 -5.44
CA ALA A 136 11.04 31.43 -5.15
C ALA A 136 9.63 32.06 -4.88
N GLN A 137 9.42 33.32 -5.23
CA GLN A 137 8.13 33.97 -5.07
C GLN A 137 7.17 33.56 -6.20
N VAL A 138 5.90 33.36 -5.88
CA VAL A 138 4.83 33.08 -6.85
C VAL A 138 4.63 34.30 -7.75
N THR A 139 4.68 34.08 -9.06
CA THR A 139 4.49 35.16 -10.06
C THR A 139 3.29 34.93 -10.96
N ALA A 140 2.87 33.67 -11.18
CA ALA A 140 1.69 33.36 -11.96
C ALA A 140 1.21 31.94 -11.68
N PHE A 141 -0.05 31.68 -12.00
CA PHE A 141 -0.63 30.33 -12.08
C PHE A 141 -0.97 30.00 -13.53
N ALA A 142 -0.78 28.75 -13.94
CA ALA A 142 -1.33 28.31 -15.21
C ALA A 142 -2.84 28.13 -15.07
N GLU A 143 -3.58 28.51 -16.11
CA GLU A 143 -5.01 28.19 -16.19
C GLU A 143 -5.23 26.69 -16.30
N PRO A 144 -6.32 26.15 -15.72
CA PRO A 144 -6.63 24.74 -15.82
C PRO A 144 -6.68 24.25 -17.28
N GLY A 145 -5.89 23.23 -17.59
CA GLY A 145 -5.79 22.66 -18.94
C GLY A 145 -4.84 23.39 -19.89
N LYS A 146 -4.22 24.48 -19.46
CA LYS A 146 -3.20 25.20 -20.25
C LYS A 146 -1.81 24.99 -19.65
N THR A 147 -0.82 24.90 -20.53
CA THR A 147 0.61 24.90 -20.16
C THR A 147 1.13 26.32 -20.15
N LEU A 148 1.78 26.72 -19.08
CA LEU A 148 2.52 27.97 -18.97
C LEU A 148 4.00 27.62 -18.81
N GLU A 149 4.86 28.14 -19.69
CA GLU A 149 6.29 27.87 -19.66
C GLU A 149 6.93 28.32 -18.33
N GLY A 150 7.82 27.46 -17.78
CA GLY A 150 8.48 27.71 -16.52
C GLY A 150 7.63 27.46 -15.28
N THR A 151 6.46 26.79 -15.40
CA THR A 151 5.68 26.36 -14.24
C THR A 151 6.16 25.02 -13.71
N ARG A 152 6.03 24.84 -12.39
CA ARG A 152 6.12 23.56 -11.69
C ARG A 152 4.77 23.20 -11.09
N LYS A 153 4.45 21.92 -11.04
CA LYS A 153 3.26 21.45 -10.34
C LYS A 153 3.59 21.34 -8.85
N GLU A 154 2.82 22.07 -8.05
CA GLU A 154 2.87 22.01 -6.59
C GLU A 154 1.48 21.63 -6.09
N THR A 155 1.43 20.81 -5.05
CA THR A 155 0.18 20.38 -4.43
C THR A 155 -0.01 21.13 -3.12
N VAL A 156 -1.18 21.75 -3.00
CA VAL A 156 -1.67 22.39 -1.77
C VAL A 156 -2.77 21.52 -1.18
N ILE A 157 -2.58 21.10 0.08
CA ILE A 157 -3.58 20.34 0.84
C ILE A 157 -3.98 21.15 2.06
N PHE A 158 -5.28 21.28 2.29
CA PHE A 158 -5.87 21.84 3.48
C PHE A 158 -6.84 20.84 4.08
N ILE A 159 -6.64 20.51 5.37
CA ILE A 159 -7.50 19.54 6.05
C ILE A 159 -7.98 20.14 7.38
N GLU A 160 -9.27 20.00 7.65
CA GLU A 160 -9.83 20.19 8.98
C GLU A 160 -9.99 18.82 9.62
N VAL A 161 -9.35 18.64 10.76
CA VAL A 161 -9.39 17.37 11.50
C VAL A 161 -9.98 17.56 12.89
N ASP A 162 -10.33 16.45 13.53
CA ASP A 162 -10.73 16.45 14.95
C ASP A 162 -9.78 17.33 15.77
N ARG A 163 -10.38 18.21 16.62
CA ARG A 163 -9.59 19.17 17.37
C ARG A 163 -8.62 18.50 18.32
N GLN A 164 -7.34 18.73 18.09
CA GLN A 164 -6.25 18.30 18.95
C GLN A 164 -6.01 19.36 20.02
N THR A 165 -6.25 19.02 21.28
CA THR A 165 -6.19 19.99 22.39
C THR A 165 -4.83 20.04 23.07
N SER A 166 -4.09 18.92 23.04
CA SER A 166 -2.76 18.87 23.65
C SER A 166 -1.66 19.22 22.64
N LYS A 167 -0.59 19.85 23.13
CA LYS A 167 0.59 20.13 22.31
C LYS A 167 1.27 18.85 21.81
N SER A 168 1.27 17.79 22.62
CA SER A 168 1.85 16.51 22.28
C SER A 168 1.12 15.85 21.09
N ASP A 169 -0.22 15.97 21.01
CA ASP A 169 -1.00 15.41 19.92
C ASP A 169 -0.73 16.15 18.61
N ILE A 170 -0.64 17.48 18.66
CA ILE A 170 -0.25 18.32 17.52
C ILE A 170 1.16 17.96 17.04
N GLU A 171 2.12 17.79 17.95
CA GLU A 171 3.49 17.39 17.61
C GLU A 171 3.53 15.97 17.01
N THR A 172 2.76 15.03 17.55
CA THR A 172 2.64 13.66 17.03
C THR A 172 2.08 13.65 15.63
N LEU A 173 0.98 14.36 15.39
CA LEU A 173 0.39 14.50 14.06
C LEU A 173 1.36 15.16 13.09
N THR A 174 2.06 16.22 13.51
CA THR A 174 3.04 16.92 12.67
C THR A 174 4.19 15.98 12.26
N LYS A 175 4.76 15.25 13.21
CA LYS A 175 5.85 14.28 12.95
C LYS A 175 5.39 13.16 12.00
N GLU A 176 4.18 12.66 12.21
CA GLU A 176 3.58 11.63 11.37
C GLU A 176 3.42 12.11 9.93
N LEU A 177 2.91 13.33 9.72
CA LEU A 177 2.73 13.92 8.39
C LEU A 177 4.07 14.16 7.70
N HIS A 178 5.09 14.66 8.40
CA HIS A 178 6.44 14.76 7.84
C HIS A 178 6.97 13.40 7.40
N SER A 179 6.89 12.40 8.29
CA SER A 179 7.39 11.06 8.00
C SER A 179 6.73 10.43 6.77
N VAL A 180 5.41 10.57 6.61
CA VAL A 180 4.72 9.98 5.45
C VAL A 180 5.01 10.74 4.17
N VAL A 181 5.11 12.07 4.21
CA VAL A 181 5.47 12.87 3.03
C VAL A 181 6.89 12.55 2.57
N ASP A 182 7.82 12.36 3.51
CA ASP A 182 9.19 11.94 3.20
C ASP A 182 9.25 10.54 2.57
N GLU A 183 8.46 9.57 3.09
CA GLU A 183 8.37 8.23 2.50
C GLU A 183 7.79 8.26 1.09
N VAL A 184 6.73 9.05 0.84
CA VAL A 184 6.17 9.23 -0.51
C VAL A 184 7.23 9.84 -1.43
N SER A 185 7.94 10.87 -0.96
CA SER A 185 8.99 11.54 -1.73
C SER A 185 10.11 10.59 -2.13
N LEU A 186 10.58 9.74 -1.20
CA LEU A 186 11.60 8.72 -1.48
C LEU A 186 11.13 7.72 -2.53
N ALA A 187 9.91 7.19 -2.38
CA ALA A 187 9.37 6.21 -3.32
C ALA A 187 9.20 6.78 -4.73
N VAL A 188 8.73 8.04 -4.83
CA VAL A 188 8.48 8.69 -6.11
C VAL A 188 9.77 9.19 -6.78
N ALA A 189 10.72 9.73 -6.02
CA ALA A 189 11.96 10.27 -6.58
C ALA A 189 12.77 9.20 -7.31
N ASP A 190 12.82 7.99 -6.79
CA ASP A 190 13.61 6.89 -7.35
C ASP A 190 12.80 5.94 -8.26
N TRP A 191 11.55 6.25 -8.55
CA TRP A 191 10.68 5.34 -9.31
C TRP A 191 11.25 4.96 -10.68
N GLN A 192 11.78 5.94 -11.42
CA GLN A 192 12.39 5.68 -12.73
C GLN A 192 13.64 4.80 -12.61
N ASP A 193 14.48 5.04 -11.61
CA ASP A 193 15.69 4.26 -11.36
C ASP A 193 15.34 2.82 -10.96
N MET A 194 14.33 2.62 -10.08
CA MET A 194 13.83 1.29 -9.71
C MET A 194 13.28 0.53 -10.91
N THR A 195 12.51 1.20 -11.76
CA THR A 195 12.00 0.61 -13.01
C THR A 195 13.16 0.26 -13.95
N GLY A 196 14.14 1.12 -14.07
CA GLY A 196 15.36 0.86 -14.85
C GLY A 196 16.15 -0.34 -14.32
N LYS A 197 16.22 -0.52 -12.99
CA LYS A 197 16.83 -1.72 -12.38
C LYS A 197 16.08 -2.99 -12.75
N LEU A 198 14.73 -3.00 -12.70
CA LEU A 198 13.95 -4.16 -13.11
C LEU A 198 14.18 -4.48 -14.60
N GLN A 199 14.18 -3.48 -15.48
CA GLN A 199 14.49 -3.65 -16.90
C GLN A 199 15.90 -4.24 -17.13
N THR A 200 16.88 -3.82 -16.34
CA THR A 200 18.23 -4.38 -16.37
C THR A 200 18.24 -5.84 -15.94
N VAL A 201 17.54 -6.16 -14.84
CA VAL A 201 17.40 -7.54 -14.36
C VAL A 201 16.76 -8.43 -15.43
N ILE A 202 15.68 -7.96 -16.08
CA ILE A 202 15.02 -8.70 -17.17
C ILE A 202 15.97 -9.01 -18.34
N LYS A 203 16.80 -8.03 -18.73
CA LYS A 203 17.80 -8.22 -19.81
C LYS A 203 18.88 -9.20 -19.40
N ASP A 204 19.27 -9.18 -18.14
CA ASP A 204 20.39 -9.97 -17.61
C ASP A 204 19.99 -11.37 -17.12
N THR A 205 18.70 -11.75 -17.21
CA THR A 205 18.21 -13.07 -16.76
C THR A 205 18.98 -14.25 -17.37
N ALA A 206 19.46 -14.13 -18.61
CA ALA A 206 20.30 -15.15 -19.24
C ALA A 206 21.66 -15.36 -18.55
N LYS A 207 22.15 -14.35 -17.81
CA LYS A 207 23.44 -14.38 -17.09
C LYS A 207 23.31 -14.93 -15.67
N PHE A 208 22.08 -15.11 -15.17
CA PHE A 208 21.84 -15.50 -13.77
C PHE A 208 21.99 -16.99 -13.49
N ASN A 209 22.33 -17.78 -14.50
CA ASN A 209 22.61 -19.21 -14.39
C ASN A 209 21.54 -20.03 -13.61
N TRP A 210 20.28 -19.63 -13.72
CA TRP A 210 19.18 -20.30 -13.03
C TRP A 210 19.19 -21.82 -13.30
N PRO A 211 19.26 -22.69 -12.27
CA PRO A 211 19.37 -24.13 -12.42
C PRO A 211 18.01 -24.79 -12.69
N VAL A 212 17.17 -24.18 -13.52
CA VAL A 212 15.82 -24.64 -13.87
C VAL A 212 15.66 -24.82 -15.38
N SER A 213 14.58 -25.49 -15.79
CA SER A 213 14.27 -25.76 -17.20
C SER A 213 14.15 -24.46 -18.03
N ALA A 214 14.36 -24.56 -19.34
CA ALA A 214 14.18 -23.44 -20.27
C ALA A 214 12.75 -22.86 -20.23
N ALA A 215 11.75 -23.71 -20.04
CA ALA A 215 10.35 -23.30 -19.88
C ALA A 215 10.16 -22.45 -18.63
N HIS A 216 10.71 -22.87 -17.50
CA HIS A 216 10.64 -22.13 -16.22
C HIS A 216 11.41 -20.81 -16.29
N LYS A 217 12.60 -20.77 -16.94
CA LYS A 217 13.33 -19.53 -17.21
C LYS A 217 12.49 -18.53 -18.00
N LYS A 218 11.82 -19.00 -19.06
CA LYS A 218 10.94 -18.17 -19.88
C LYS A 218 9.75 -17.63 -19.08
N GLN A 219 9.12 -18.48 -18.29
CA GLN A 219 7.99 -18.13 -17.41
C GLN A 219 8.39 -17.06 -16.41
N THR A 220 9.52 -17.26 -15.71
CA THR A 220 10.09 -16.28 -14.77
C THR A 220 10.34 -14.93 -15.45
N LYS A 221 10.94 -14.95 -16.63
CA LYS A 221 11.19 -13.72 -17.40
C LYS A 221 9.87 -13.03 -17.77
N THR A 222 8.89 -13.78 -18.27
CA THR A 222 7.55 -13.23 -18.60
C THR A 222 6.87 -12.59 -17.39
N PHE A 223 7.02 -13.16 -16.19
CA PHE A 223 6.51 -12.55 -14.96
C PHE A 223 7.20 -11.24 -14.63
N LEU A 224 8.51 -11.16 -14.76
CA LEU A 224 9.26 -9.92 -14.53
C LEU A 224 8.89 -8.83 -15.54
N GLU A 225 8.69 -9.22 -16.82
CA GLU A 225 8.19 -8.31 -17.87
C GLU A 225 6.79 -7.79 -17.52
N TRP A 226 5.90 -8.68 -17.05
CA TRP A 226 4.57 -8.32 -16.60
C TRP A 226 4.60 -7.37 -15.38
N LEU A 227 5.46 -7.61 -14.40
CA LEU A 227 5.65 -6.68 -13.27
C LEU A 227 6.06 -5.28 -13.76
N SER A 228 6.91 -5.22 -14.78
CA SER A 228 7.42 -3.97 -15.36
C SER A 228 6.37 -3.20 -16.16
N ASP A 229 5.31 -3.88 -16.61
CA ASP A 229 4.20 -3.30 -17.36
C ASP A 229 3.09 -2.77 -16.44
N HIS A 230 3.47 -1.84 -15.53
CA HIS A 230 2.56 -1.16 -14.58
C HIS A 230 1.74 -2.09 -13.65
N ASN A 231 2.13 -3.36 -13.52
CA ASN A 231 1.44 -4.31 -12.64
C ASN A 231 2.02 -4.36 -11.23
N PHE A 232 3.08 -3.59 -10.96
CA PHE A 232 3.72 -3.49 -9.67
C PHE A 232 4.13 -2.04 -9.36
N THR A 233 3.57 -1.48 -8.28
CA THR A 233 3.96 -0.16 -7.79
C THR A 233 5.23 -0.30 -6.98
N MET A 234 6.36 0.06 -7.56
CA MET A 234 7.66 -0.03 -6.90
C MET A 234 7.79 1.01 -5.80
N MET A 235 8.31 0.59 -4.65
CA MET A 235 8.54 1.43 -3.48
C MET A 235 9.96 1.35 -2.96
N GLY A 236 10.70 0.27 -3.29
CA GLY A 236 12.07 0.11 -2.87
C GLY A 236 12.81 -0.95 -3.68
N TYR A 237 14.11 -0.75 -3.85
CA TYR A 237 15.02 -1.71 -4.47
C TYR A 237 16.33 -1.76 -3.72
N ARG A 238 16.95 -2.96 -3.67
CA ARG A 238 18.33 -3.18 -3.19
C ARG A 238 18.87 -4.49 -3.74
N TYR A 239 20.18 -4.51 -4.04
CA TYR A 239 20.90 -5.74 -4.34
C TYR A 239 21.63 -6.24 -3.09
N TYR A 240 21.61 -7.55 -2.90
CA TYR A 240 22.34 -8.24 -1.84
C TYR A 240 23.32 -9.22 -2.48
N GLU A 241 24.58 -9.19 -2.01
CA GLU A 241 25.54 -10.26 -2.24
C GLU A 241 25.28 -11.37 -1.23
N VAL A 242 25.37 -12.62 -1.69
CA VAL A 242 25.26 -13.81 -0.84
C VAL A 242 26.65 -14.45 -0.75
N LYS A 243 27.21 -14.50 0.45
CA LYS A 243 28.54 -15.05 0.70
C LYS A 243 28.47 -16.15 1.73
N ALA A 244 29.15 -17.27 1.46
CA ALA A 244 29.40 -18.31 2.45
C ALA A 244 30.59 -17.88 3.32
N ILE A 245 30.38 -17.69 4.62
CA ILE A 245 31.39 -17.23 5.59
C ILE A 245 31.25 -18.08 6.84
N GLU A 246 32.33 -18.75 7.24
CA GLU A 246 32.42 -19.56 8.47
C GLU A 246 31.31 -20.63 8.61
N GLY A 247 30.92 -21.25 7.49
CA GLY A 247 29.90 -22.29 7.48
C GLY A 247 28.45 -21.78 7.47
N ASP A 248 28.25 -20.47 7.43
CA ASP A 248 26.92 -19.85 7.27
C ASP A 248 26.85 -19.03 5.96
N HIS A 249 25.64 -18.72 5.51
CA HIS A 249 25.42 -17.81 4.40
C HIS A 249 24.96 -16.46 4.92
N ARG A 250 25.51 -15.39 4.33
CA ARG A 250 25.20 -14.01 4.71
C ARG A 250 24.68 -13.22 3.53
N TRP A 251 23.54 -12.55 3.72
CA TRP A 251 23.04 -11.53 2.81
C TRP A 251 23.62 -10.19 3.18
N ILE A 252 24.53 -9.69 2.35
CA ILE A 252 25.26 -8.45 2.56
C ILE A 252 24.70 -7.41 1.59
N PRO A 253 24.08 -6.31 2.09
CA PRO A 253 23.63 -5.23 1.21
C PRO A 253 24.81 -4.69 0.41
N ALA A 254 24.70 -4.66 -0.92
CA ALA A 254 25.73 -4.03 -1.75
C ALA A 254 25.64 -2.51 -1.61
N ASN A 255 26.79 -1.89 -1.43
CA ASN A 255 26.90 -0.44 -1.27
C ASN A 255 26.27 0.29 -2.46
N ASP A 256 25.62 1.43 -2.19
CA ASP A 256 25.05 2.36 -3.17
C ASP A 256 23.99 1.77 -4.13
N THR A 257 23.41 0.61 -3.79
CA THR A 257 22.35 0.01 -4.61
C THR A 257 20.93 0.33 -4.13
N SER A 258 20.79 0.92 -2.96
CA SER A 258 19.47 1.15 -2.31
C SER A 258 18.71 2.30 -2.96
N LEU A 259 17.45 2.05 -3.31
CA LEU A 259 16.52 3.01 -3.90
C LEU A 259 15.18 3.03 -3.14
N GLY A 260 14.48 4.15 -3.19
CA GLY A 260 13.19 4.34 -2.58
C GLY A 260 13.22 4.15 -1.07
N LEU A 261 12.20 3.50 -0.51
CA LEU A 261 12.07 3.24 0.94
C LEU A 261 13.23 2.45 1.54
N LEU A 262 14.03 1.77 0.72
CA LEU A 262 15.20 1.03 1.21
C LEU A 262 16.43 1.91 1.41
N LYS A 263 16.47 3.18 0.96
CA LYS A 263 17.57 4.12 1.23
C LYS A 263 17.77 4.38 2.73
N ASN A 264 16.67 4.56 3.46
CA ASN A 264 16.68 4.90 4.88
C ASN A 264 16.35 3.72 5.79
N SER A 265 16.45 2.49 5.27
CA SER A 265 16.11 1.29 6.03
C SER A 265 17.15 1.04 7.13
N ILE A 266 16.68 1.08 8.39
CA ILE A 266 17.45 0.69 9.59
C ILE A 266 17.97 -0.78 9.47
N ASN A 267 17.44 -1.55 8.53
CA ASN A 267 17.79 -2.94 8.26
C ASN A 267 18.97 -3.11 7.29
N ASP A 268 19.87 -2.14 7.20
CA ASP A 268 21.10 -2.20 6.39
C ASP A 268 22.14 -3.20 6.93
N ARG A 269 21.74 -4.01 7.91
CA ARG A 269 22.64 -4.98 8.51
C ARG A 269 22.69 -6.26 7.69
N GLU A 270 23.88 -6.81 7.63
CA GLU A 270 24.13 -8.17 7.23
C GLU A 270 23.15 -9.12 7.90
N ARG A 271 22.57 -10.05 7.13
CA ARG A 271 21.60 -11.04 7.63
C ARG A 271 22.20 -12.42 7.54
N LEU A 272 22.34 -13.05 8.70
CA LEU A 272 22.76 -14.45 8.80
C LEU A 272 21.59 -15.38 8.46
N LEU A 273 21.84 -16.35 7.58
CA LEU A 273 20.84 -17.33 7.18
C LEU A 273 20.49 -18.28 8.33
N SER A 274 21.47 -18.61 9.19
CA SER A 274 21.26 -19.44 10.38
C SER A 274 20.22 -18.89 11.36
N LYS A 275 19.96 -17.57 11.33
CA LYS A 275 18.93 -16.93 12.17
C LYS A 275 17.52 -17.04 11.60
N LEU A 276 17.35 -17.55 10.38
CA LEU A 276 16.04 -17.77 9.78
C LEU A 276 15.51 -19.16 10.13
N PRO A 277 14.19 -19.39 10.11
CA PRO A 277 13.59 -20.71 10.17
C PRO A 277 14.17 -21.66 9.12
N ALA A 278 14.14 -22.97 9.36
CA ALA A 278 14.68 -23.97 8.43
C ALA A 278 14.05 -23.84 7.04
N SER A 279 12.73 -23.72 6.95
CA SER A 279 12.00 -23.53 5.70
C SER A 279 12.43 -22.27 4.93
N ALA A 280 12.70 -21.18 5.64
CA ALA A 280 13.18 -19.95 5.03
C ALA A 280 14.62 -20.08 4.49
N ARG A 281 15.45 -20.85 5.18
CA ARG A 281 16.82 -21.17 4.71
C ARG A 281 16.79 -22.03 3.45
N GLU A 282 15.95 -23.05 3.45
CA GLU A 282 15.75 -23.92 2.27
C GLU A 282 15.26 -23.11 1.08
N GLU A 283 14.22 -22.26 1.25
CA GLU A 283 13.72 -21.43 0.17
C GLU A 283 14.76 -20.41 -0.31
N ALA A 284 15.50 -19.78 0.59
CA ALA A 284 16.51 -18.79 0.22
C ALA A 284 17.64 -19.39 -0.63
N LEU A 285 18.00 -20.66 -0.41
CA LEU A 285 19.03 -21.37 -1.16
C LEU A 285 18.48 -22.34 -2.22
N SER A 286 17.15 -22.44 -2.39
CA SER A 286 16.52 -23.31 -3.37
C SER A 286 16.85 -22.91 -4.80
N ASP A 287 16.62 -23.84 -5.74
CA ASP A 287 16.79 -23.63 -7.18
C ASP A 287 15.76 -22.68 -7.79
N HIS A 288 14.75 -22.27 -7.04
CA HIS A 288 13.72 -21.34 -7.53
C HIS A 288 14.33 -19.99 -7.85
N PRO A 289 14.15 -19.44 -9.05
CA PRO A 289 14.67 -18.14 -9.43
C PRO A 289 14.09 -16.97 -8.66
N LEU A 290 12.85 -17.11 -8.17
CA LEU A 290 12.09 -16.04 -7.51
C LEU A 290 11.77 -16.40 -6.06
N ILE A 291 11.77 -15.37 -5.23
CA ILE A 291 11.15 -15.37 -3.89
C ILE A 291 9.97 -14.42 -3.93
N LEU A 292 8.77 -14.95 -3.79
CA LEU A 292 7.53 -14.17 -3.82
C LEU A 292 6.86 -14.26 -2.45
N THR A 293 6.84 -13.15 -1.71
CA THR A 293 6.27 -13.13 -0.36
C THR A 293 5.86 -11.72 0.07
N LYS A 294 5.38 -11.55 1.30
CA LYS A 294 5.08 -10.24 1.87
C LYS A 294 6.09 -9.85 2.95
N THR A 295 6.29 -8.56 3.14
CA THR A 295 7.13 -8.04 4.23
C THR A 295 6.38 -8.06 5.57
N ASN A 296 7.10 -7.78 6.66
CA ASN A 296 6.50 -7.57 7.99
C ASN A 296 6.00 -6.13 8.20
N SER A 297 6.22 -5.25 7.24
CA SER A 297 5.87 -3.84 7.35
C SER A 297 4.72 -3.51 6.43
N ARG A 298 3.70 -2.84 6.98
CA ARG A 298 2.63 -2.24 6.17
C ARG A 298 3.16 -1.02 5.45
N SER A 299 2.75 -0.85 4.22
CA SER A 299 2.99 0.38 3.47
C SER A 299 2.27 1.55 4.11
N ARG A 300 2.96 2.67 4.18
CA ARG A 300 2.41 3.99 4.52
C ARG A 300 2.20 4.84 3.28
N VAL A 301 2.59 4.30 2.13
CA VAL A 301 2.48 4.93 0.82
C VAL A 301 1.43 4.21 0.00
N HIS A 302 0.54 4.94 -0.66
CA HIS A 302 -0.49 4.48 -1.57
C HIS A 302 -1.67 3.77 -0.90
N ARG A 303 -1.50 2.57 -0.30
CA ARG A 303 -2.55 1.81 0.39
C ARG A 303 -2.02 1.05 1.60
N PRO A 304 -2.83 0.82 2.65
CA PRO A 304 -2.38 0.22 3.91
C PRO A 304 -2.31 -1.31 3.80
N ALA A 305 -1.47 -1.81 2.90
CA ALA A 305 -1.22 -3.24 2.71
C ALA A 305 0.22 -3.60 3.10
N TYR A 306 0.45 -4.85 3.50
CA TYR A 306 1.81 -5.33 3.63
C TYR A 306 2.47 -5.37 2.27
N MET A 307 3.67 -4.80 2.19
CA MET A 307 4.37 -4.69 0.92
C MET A 307 4.71 -6.08 0.38
N ASP A 308 4.54 -6.21 -0.92
CA ASP A 308 4.96 -7.37 -1.66
C ASP A 308 6.47 -7.35 -1.85
N TYR A 309 7.07 -8.52 -1.72
CA TYR A 309 8.49 -8.74 -1.86
C TYR A 309 8.71 -9.65 -3.07
N VAL A 310 9.47 -9.15 -4.02
CA VAL A 310 9.93 -9.92 -5.19
C VAL A 310 11.45 -9.97 -5.14
N GLY A 311 11.99 -11.13 -4.79
CA GLY A 311 13.41 -11.44 -4.84
C GLY A 311 13.75 -12.17 -6.14
N VAL A 312 14.78 -11.72 -6.86
CA VAL A 312 15.31 -12.40 -8.06
C VAL A 312 16.69 -12.89 -7.73
N LYS A 313 16.85 -14.20 -7.64
CA LYS A 313 18.12 -14.85 -7.29
C LYS A 313 19.09 -14.84 -8.46
N VAL A 314 20.37 -14.69 -8.14
CA VAL A 314 21.50 -14.82 -9.06
C VAL A 314 22.32 -16.02 -8.64
N PHE A 315 22.62 -16.91 -9.58
CA PHE A 315 23.40 -18.14 -9.33
C PHE A 315 24.75 -18.06 -10.02
N ASN A 316 25.75 -18.71 -9.44
CA ASN A 316 27.01 -18.95 -10.10
C ASN A 316 26.90 -20.16 -11.07
N LYS A 317 28.02 -20.52 -11.75
CA LYS A 317 28.05 -21.64 -12.69
C LYS A 317 27.87 -23.00 -12.01
N ASP A 318 28.11 -23.08 -10.70
CA ASP A 318 28.00 -24.30 -9.89
C ASP A 318 26.57 -24.48 -9.33
N GLY A 319 25.64 -23.56 -9.64
CA GLY A 319 24.26 -23.60 -9.19
C GLY A 319 24.04 -23.06 -7.77
N ASN A 320 25.00 -22.38 -7.18
CA ASN A 320 24.87 -21.78 -5.84
C ASN A 320 24.35 -20.34 -5.95
N VAL A 321 23.47 -19.95 -5.02
CA VAL A 321 22.97 -18.56 -4.92
C VAL A 321 24.12 -17.62 -4.48
N VAL A 322 24.43 -16.60 -5.28
CA VAL A 322 25.49 -15.63 -5.01
C VAL A 322 24.99 -14.20 -4.89
N GLY A 323 23.70 -13.97 -5.19
CA GLY A 323 23.09 -12.66 -5.04
C GLY A 323 21.58 -12.68 -5.15
N GLU A 324 20.99 -11.55 -4.78
CA GLU A 324 19.54 -11.34 -4.85
C GLU A 324 19.22 -9.89 -5.19
N HIS A 325 18.48 -9.67 -6.27
CA HIS A 325 17.83 -8.39 -6.53
C HIS A 325 16.48 -8.37 -5.79
N ARG A 326 16.33 -7.44 -4.88
CA ARG A 326 15.14 -7.30 -4.04
C ARG A 326 14.32 -6.09 -4.46
N PHE A 327 13.07 -6.34 -4.86
CA PHE A 327 12.08 -5.32 -5.14
C PHE A 327 10.99 -5.34 -4.07
N LEU A 328 10.66 -4.18 -3.51
CA LEU A 328 9.54 -3.99 -2.61
C LEU A 328 8.51 -3.10 -3.28
N GLY A 329 7.24 -3.42 -3.09
CA GLY A 329 6.15 -2.64 -3.66
C GLY A 329 4.79 -3.23 -3.37
N LEU A 330 3.84 -2.93 -4.24
CA LEU A 330 2.47 -3.45 -4.16
C LEU A 330 2.00 -3.87 -5.56
N TYR A 331 1.45 -5.07 -5.67
CA TYR A 331 0.77 -5.46 -6.91
C TYR A 331 -0.38 -4.50 -7.21
N SER A 332 -0.59 -4.22 -8.50
CA SER A 332 -1.68 -3.34 -8.95
C SER A 332 -3.07 -3.96 -8.70
N ALA A 333 -4.12 -3.15 -8.78
CA ALA A 333 -5.49 -3.65 -8.67
C ALA A 333 -5.82 -4.69 -9.76
N SER A 334 -5.21 -4.58 -10.95
CA SER A 334 -5.38 -5.55 -12.04
C SER A 334 -4.94 -6.97 -11.64
N PHE A 335 -3.88 -7.12 -10.87
CA PHE A 335 -3.44 -8.42 -10.34
C PHE A 335 -4.55 -9.16 -9.57
N TYR A 336 -5.32 -8.43 -8.75
CA TYR A 336 -6.38 -9.03 -7.96
C TYR A 336 -7.68 -9.26 -8.73
N ASN A 337 -7.87 -8.59 -9.86
CA ASN A 337 -9.10 -8.62 -10.66
C ASN A 337 -9.00 -9.45 -11.96
N MET A 338 -7.78 -9.71 -12.44
CA MET A 338 -7.56 -10.57 -13.62
C MET A 338 -7.80 -12.04 -13.27
N SER A 339 -8.22 -12.83 -14.29
CA SER A 339 -8.26 -14.29 -14.16
C SER A 339 -6.85 -14.85 -13.90
N VAL A 340 -6.77 -15.86 -13.04
CA VAL A 340 -5.51 -16.55 -12.71
C VAL A 340 -4.84 -17.14 -13.97
N THR A 341 -5.62 -17.51 -14.97
CA THR A 341 -5.11 -18.06 -16.24
C THR A 341 -4.43 -17.01 -17.15
N GLN A 342 -4.61 -15.73 -16.84
CA GLN A 342 -3.98 -14.60 -17.54
C GLN A 342 -2.73 -14.09 -16.83
N LEU A 343 -2.51 -14.51 -15.58
CA LEU A 343 -1.39 -14.07 -14.77
C LEU A 343 -0.17 -14.98 -15.00
N PRO A 344 0.98 -14.43 -15.43
CA PRO A 344 2.21 -15.21 -15.53
C PRO A 344 2.54 -15.88 -14.19
N ILE A 345 3.15 -17.06 -14.23
CA ILE A 345 3.42 -17.95 -13.07
C ILE A 345 2.14 -18.62 -12.53
N LEU A 346 1.05 -17.87 -12.32
CA LEU A 346 -0.19 -18.46 -11.80
C LEU A 346 -0.87 -19.37 -12.81
N LYS A 347 -0.82 -19.05 -14.09
CA LYS A 347 -1.42 -19.87 -15.17
C LYS A 347 -0.95 -21.33 -15.10
N GLU A 348 0.36 -21.54 -15.09
CA GLU A 348 0.95 -22.86 -15.08
C GLU A 348 0.75 -23.56 -13.73
N LYS A 349 0.87 -22.80 -12.64
CA LYS A 349 0.60 -23.31 -11.29
C LYS A 349 -0.84 -23.78 -11.12
N VAL A 350 -1.81 -23.04 -11.68
CA VAL A 350 -3.22 -23.46 -11.69
C VAL A 350 -3.41 -24.75 -12.52
N GLN A 351 -2.74 -24.87 -13.67
CA GLN A 351 -2.76 -26.10 -14.45
C GLN A 351 -2.21 -27.29 -13.68
N GLU A 352 -1.11 -27.09 -12.92
CA GLU A 352 -0.53 -28.09 -12.04
C GLU A 352 -1.50 -28.49 -10.91
N ILE A 353 -2.10 -27.52 -10.22
CA ILE A 353 -3.10 -27.76 -9.16
C ILE A 353 -4.30 -28.53 -9.71
N CYS A 354 -4.79 -28.15 -10.90
CA CYS A 354 -5.91 -28.85 -11.55
C CYS A 354 -5.54 -30.29 -11.95
N ALA A 355 -4.33 -30.49 -12.43
CA ALA A 355 -3.84 -31.85 -12.76
C ALA A 355 -3.74 -32.75 -11.51
N LEU A 356 -3.29 -32.19 -10.38
CA LEU A 356 -3.22 -32.90 -9.10
C LEU A 356 -4.60 -33.27 -8.53
N SER A 357 -5.69 -32.63 -8.98
CA SER A 357 -7.06 -32.97 -8.56
C SER A 357 -7.52 -34.37 -8.97
N GLY A 358 -6.94 -34.91 -10.05
CA GLY A 358 -7.36 -36.18 -10.65
C GLY A 358 -8.70 -36.14 -11.38
N PHE A 359 -9.34 -34.96 -11.48
CA PHE A 359 -10.59 -34.79 -12.21
C PHE A 359 -10.36 -34.70 -13.72
N GLU A 360 -11.24 -35.31 -14.50
CA GLU A 360 -11.18 -35.27 -15.96
C GLU A 360 -11.58 -33.87 -16.47
N PRO A 361 -10.73 -33.22 -17.31
CA PRO A 361 -11.01 -31.91 -17.85
C PRO A 361 -12.38 -31.80 -18.54
N GLY A 362 -13.10 -30.70 -18.32
CA GLY A 362 -14.41 -30.47 -18.90
C GLY A 362 -15.59 -31.05 -18.11
N THR A 363 -15.35 -31.89 -17.11
CA THR A 363 -16.40 -32.41 -16.21
C THR A 363 -16.90 -31.33 -15.27
N HIS A 364 -18.08 -31.53 -14.69
CA HIS A 364 -18.65 -30.61 -13.68
C HIS A 364 -17.73 -30.50 -12.46
N ALA A 365 -17.19 -31.63 -11.98
CA ALA A 365 -16.25 -31.65 -10.85
C ALA A 365 -14.99 -30.85 -11.16
N PHE A 366 -14.40 -31.01 -12.34
CA PHE A 366 -13.24 -30.21 -12.78
C PHE A 366 -13.53 -28.69 -12.77
N LYS A 367 -14.66 -28.29 -13.36
CA LYS A 367 -15.07 -26.87 -13.42
C LYS A 367 -15.32 -26.29 -12.02
N ALA A 368 -15.96 -27.06 -11.13
CA ALA A 368 -16.18 -26.64 -9.75
C ALA A 368 -14.85 -26.46 -8.99
N PHE A 369 -13.91 -27.40 -9.19
CA PHE A 369 -12.56 -27.33 -8.62
C PHE A 369 -11.79 -26.11 -9.15
N GLU A 370 -11.78 -25.94 -10.49
CA GLU A 370 -11.14 -24.79 -11.15
C GLU A 370 -11.72 -23.45 -10.66
N ASN A 371 -13.03 -23.35 -10.43
CA ASN A 371 -13.67 -22.15 -9.89
C ASN A 371 -13.21 -21.84 -8.46
N ILE A 372 -12.96 -22.85 -7.62
CA ILE A 372 -12.38 -22.63 -6.29
C ILE A 372 -11.00 -22.02 -6.41
N VAL A 373 -10.14 -22.53 -7.31
CA VAL A 373 -8.81 -21.98 -7.56
C VAL A 373 -8.91 -20.56 -8.10
N GLU A 374 -9.80 -20.31 -9.06
CA GLU A 374 -10.00 -18.96 -9.64
C GLU A 374 -10.37 -17.92 -8.60
N THR A 375 -11.17 -18.30 -7.62
CA THR A 375 -11.62 -17.37 -6.57
C THR A 375 -10.72 -17.37 -5.33
N TYR A 376 -9.66 -18.19 -5.29
CA TYR A 376 -8.73 -18.25 -4.16
C TYR A 376 -7.91 -16.95 -4.04
N PRO A 377 -7.50 -16.51 -2.83
CA PRO A 377 -6.71 -15.29 -2.68
C PRO A 377 -5.43 -15.34 -3.49
N ARG A 378 -5.19 -14.30 -4.29
CA ARG A 378 -4.03 -14.23 -5.22
C ARG A 378 -2.69 -14.35 -4.51
N ASP A 379 -2.57 -13.73 -3.34
CA ASP A 379 -1.35 -13.80 -2.52
C ASP A 379 -1.05 -15.24 -2.07
N GLU A 380 -2.08 -15.99 -1.70
CA GLU A 380 -1.95 -17.39 -1.31
C GLU A 380 -1.59 -18.27 -2.50
N LEU A 381 -2.19 -18.03 -3.68
CA LEU A 381 -1.82 -18.73 -4.91
C LEU A 381 -0.35 -18.53 -5.29
N LEU A 382 0.22 -17.36 -5.04
CA LEU A 382 1.63 -17.10 -5.29
C LEU A 382 2.55 -17.82 -4.30
N GLN A 383 2.22 -17.75 -3.01
CA GLN A 383 3.14 -18.11 -1.92
C GLN A 383 3.09 -19.59 -1.53
N THR A 384 1.96 -20.27 -1.78
CA THR A 384 1.77 -21.66 -1.34
C THR A 384 2.23 -22.62 -2.43
N PRO A 385 2.96 -23.71 -2.13
CA PRO A 385 3.29 -24.77 -3.10
C PRO A 385 2.05 -25.38 -3.75
N ALA A 386 2.19 -25.88 -5.00
CA ALA A 386 1.05 -26.37 -5.76
C ALA A 386 0.39 -27.61 -5.17
N ASP A 387 1.17 -28.51 -4.60
CA ASP A 387 0.71 -29.72 -3.92
C ASP A 387 -0.09 -29.40 -2.63
N GLU A 388 0.38 -28.46 -1.82
CA GLU A 388 -0.35 -27.98 -0.63
C GLU A 388 -1.65 -27.27 -1.03
N LEU A 389 -1.61 -26.43 -2.06
CA LEU A 389 -2.82 -25.78 -2.60
C LEU A 389 -3.84 -26.81 -3.13
N ALA A 390 -3.39 -27.82 -3.86
CA ALA A 390 -4.27 -28.88 -4.35
C ALA A 390 -5.01 -29.59 -3.21
N GLN A 391 -4.32 -29.85 -2.09
CA GLN A 391 -4.94 -30.46 -0.90
C GLN A 391 -5.97 -29.52 -0.25
N ILE A 392 -5.65 -28.23 -0.10
CA ILE A 392 -6.56 -27.23 0.46
C ILE A 392 -7.81 -27.09 -0.43
N VAL A 393 -7.61 -26.92 -1.75
CA VAL A 393 -8.71 -26.76 -2.72
C VAL A 393 -9.58 -28.02 -2.76
N MET A 394 -8.98 -29.22 -2.71
CA MET A 394 -9.72 -30.48 -2.60
C MET A 394 -10.55 -30.54 -1.32
N GLY A 395 -10.00 -30.10 -0.19
CA GLY A 395 -10.74 -30.00 1.08
C GLY A 395 -11.93 -29.06 0.98
N ILE A 396 -11.75 -27.91 0.30
CA ILE A 396 -12.83 -26.94 0.04
C ILE A 396 -13.88 -27.56 -0.91
N PHE A 397 -13.46 -28.24 -1.96
CA PHE A 397 -14.36 -28.93 -2.88
C PHE A 397 -15.24 -29.97 -2.20
N GLN A 398 -14.63 -30.79 -1.32
CA GLN A 398 -15.34 -31.85 -0.59
C GLN A 398 -16.35 -31.34 0.44
N MET A 399 -16.22 -30.10 0.92
CA MET A 399 -17.15 -29.53 1.89
C MET A 399 -18.37 -28.84 1.26
N GLN A 400 -18.34 -28.53 -0.05
CA GLN A 400 -19.33 -27.63 -0.71
C GLN A 400 -20.81 -28.02 -0.46
N GLU A 401 -21.13 -29.28 -0.28
CA GLU A 401 -22.52 -29.73 -0.11
C GLU A 401 -22.85 -30.15 1.34
N ARG A 402 -21.92 -29.98 2.29
CA ARG A 402 -22.07 -30.56 3.63
C ARG A 402 -22.57 -29.59 4.70
N GLY A 403 -22.57 -28.31 4.44
CA GLY A 403 -23.02 -27.28 5.42
C GLY A 403 -22.17 -27.23 6.70
N ILE A 404 -20.90 -27.66 6.66
CA ILE A 404 -20.00 -27.73 7.80
C ILE A 404 -19.00 -26.56 7.75
N SER A 405 -18.59 -26.06 8.95
CA SER A 405 -17.50 -25.11 9.03
C SER A 405 -16.14 -25.81 8.89
N ARG A 406 -15.16 -25.17 8.27
CA ARG A 406 -13.81 -25.71 8.07
C ARG A 406 -12.75 -24.63 8.23
N LEU A 407 -11.59 -25.07 8.71
CA LEU A 407 -10.39 -24.26 8.88
C LEU A 407 -9.24 -24.84 8.08
N PHE A 408 -8.56 -24.01 7.27
CA PHE A 408 -7.29 -24.34 6.63
C PHE A 408 -6.24 -23.37 7.14
N ILE A 409 -5.14 -23.86 7.66
CA ILE A 409 -4.02 -23.05 8.17
C ILE A 409 -2.78 -23.35 7.36
N ARG A 410 -2.15 -22.30 6.85
CA ARG A 410 -0.83 -22.35 6.23
C ARG A 410 0.15 -21.48 7.02
N LYS A 411 1.34 -21.99 7.23
CA LYS A 411 2.44 -21.26 7.84
C LYS A 411 3.27 -20.57 6.75
N ASP A 412 3.56 -19.28 6.92
CA ASP A 412 4.50 -18.57 6.02
C ASP A 412 5.88 -19.23 6.06
N VAL A 413 6.48 -19.44 4.90
CA VAL A 413 7.81 -20.06 4.75
C VAL A 413 8.87 -19.35 5.59
N PHE A 414 8.79 -18.01 5.67
CA PHE A 414 9.69 -17.17 6.47
C PHE A 414 9.26 -17.06 7.94
N GLY A 415 8.19 -17.74 8.34
CA GLY A 415 7.76 -17.82 9.73
C GLY A 415 7.21 -16.53 10.34
N ARG A 416 6.66 -15.63 9.54
CA ARG A 416 6.22 -14.33 9.96
C ARG A 416 4.74 -14.25 10.31
N PHE A 417 3.95 -15.14 9.72
CA PHE A 417 2.51 -15.19 9.93
C PHE A 417 1.93 -16.58 9.64
N PHE A 418 0.73 -16.79 10.13
CA PHE A 418 -0.15 -17.86 9.70
C PHE A 418 -1.27 -17.27 8.84
N SER A 419 -1.54 -17.90 7.71
CA SER A 419 -2.68 -17.67 6.85
C SER A 419 -3.77 -18.69 7.20
N CYS A 420 -4.92 -18.19 7.67
CA CYS A 420 -6.01 -19.05 8.13
C CYS A 420 -7.25 -18.76 7.27
N MET A 421 -7.71 -19.76 6.55
CA MET A 421 -8.92 -19.65 5.74
C MET A 421 -10.06 -20.36 6.46
N VAL A 422 -11.06 -19.60 6.90
CA VAL A 422 -12.23 -20.10 7.62
C VAL A 422 -13.45 -20.02 6.71
N PHE A 423 -14.14 -21.15 6.56
CA PHE A 423 -15.39 -21.28 5.84
C PHE A 423 -16.49 -21.55 6.86
N VAL A 424 -17.57 -20.76 6.80
CA VAL A 424 -18.75 -20.91 7.66
C VAL A 424 -20.00 -20.81 6.79
N PRO A 425 -21.03 -21.65 7.00
CA PRO A 425 -22.32 -21.46 6.32
C PRO A 425 -22.80 -20.02 6.42
N ARG A 426 -23.22 -19.43 5.30
CA ARG A 426 -23.49 -17.99 5.17
C ARG A 426 -24.56 -17.51 6.15
N GLU A 427 -25.58 -18.33 6.41
CA GLU A 427 -26.65 -18.04 7.36
C GLU A 427 -26.19 -17.97 8.83
N ARG A 428 -25.04 -18.58 9.16
CA ARG A 428 -24.43 -18.55 10.51
C ARG A 428 -23.40 -17.44 10.69
N TYR A 429 -22.92 -16.85 9.59
CA TYR A 429 -21.90 -15.81 9.65
C TYR A 429 -22.46 -14.50 10.17
N ASN A 430 -21.81 -13.96 11.19
CA ASN A 430 -22.10 -12.65 11.76
C ASN A 430 -20.84 -12.00 12.34
N THR A 431 -20.94 -10.73 12.74
CA THR A 431 -19.81 -9.98 13.28
C THR A 431 -19.28 -10.55 14.59
N GLN A 432 -20.16 -11.12 15.43
CA GLN A 432 -19.75 -11.71 16.71
C GLN A 432 -18.88 -12.94 16.48
N LEU A 433 -19.36 -13.89 15.67
CA LEU A 433 -18.58 -15.08 15.31
C LEU A 433 -17.21 -14.72 14.71
N ARG A 434 -17.18 -13.71 13.84
CA ARG A 434 -15.91 -13.23 13.26
C ARG A 434 -14.95 -12.73 14.35
N LYS A 435 -15.42 -11.94 15.32
CA LYS A 435 -14.58 -11.44 16.44
C LYS A 435 -14.10 -12.56 17.35
N GLU A 436 -14.94 -13.52 17.65
CA GLU A 436 -14.61 -14.69 18.47
C GLU A 436 -13.57 -15.56 17.75
N THR A 437 -13.75 -15.80 16.46
CA THR A 437 -12.75 -16.49 15.63
C THR A 437 -11.40 -15.76 15.62
N GLN A 438 -11.40 -14.41 15.51
CA GLN A 438 -10.16 -13.63 15.60
C GLN A 438 -9.45 -13.81 16.95
N ALA A 439 -10.21 -13.73 18.04
CA ALA A 439 -9.67 -13.90 19.39
C ALA A 439 -9.11 -15.32 19.61
N LEU A 440 -9.82 -16.33 19.14
CA LEU A 440 -9.41 -17.73 19.20
C LEU A 440 -8.11 -17.95 18.41
N LEU A 441 -8.04 -17.51 17.15
CA LEU A 441 -6.84 -17.64 16.32
C LEU A 441 -5.65 -16.88 16.93
N LYS A 442 -5.90 -15.69 17.50
CA LYS A 442 -4.88 -14.90 18.21
C LYS A 442 -4.27 -15.68 19.35
N ALA A 443 -5.10 -16.31 20.19
CA ALA A 443 -4.67 -17.07 21.34
C ALA A 443 -3.96 -18.38 20.94
N SER A 444 -4.57 -19.14 20.03
CA SER A 444 -4.06 -20.47 19.62
C SER A 444 -2.76 -20.42 18.84
N LEU A 445 -2.53 -19.34 18.06
CA LEU A 445 -1.35 -19.17 17.22
C LEU A 445 -0.29 -18.25 17.84
N GLY A 446 -0.54 -17.70 19.03
CA GLY A 446 0.40 -16.80 19.71
C GLY A 446 0.62 -15.48 18.99
N ALA A 447 -0.39 -14.96 18.26
CA ALA A 447 -0.30 -13.69 17.58
C ALA A 447 -0.28 -12.53 18.59
N LYS A 448 0.68 -11.61 18.46
CA LYS A 448 0.82 -10.46 19.38
C LYS A 448 -0.04 -9.27 18.95
N GLU A 449 -0.23 -9.11 17.66
CA GLU A 449 -1.05 -8.06 17.07
C GLU A 449 -2.48 -8.56 16.86
N GLU A 450 -3.39 -7.64 16.54
CA GLU A 450 -4.72 -8.03 16.12
C GLU A 450 -4.66 -8.86 14.84
N VAL A 451 -5.40 -9.97 14.80
CA VAL A 451 -5.49 -10.84 13.63
C VAL A 451 -6.26 -10.06 12.54
N GLU A 452 -5.60 -9.85 11.40
CA GLU A 452 -6.23 -9.19 10.26
C GLU A 452 -7.25 -10.13 9.61
N PHE A 453 -8.28 -9.57 8.99
CA PHE A 453 -9.25 -10.38 8.28
C PHE A 453 -9.75 -9.70 7.01
N THR A 454 -10.15 -10.52 6.05
CA THR A 454 -10.89 -10.11 4.86
C THR A 454 -11.98 -11.14 4.60
N THR A 455 -13.24 -10.71 4.57
CA THR A 455 -14.37 -11.61 4.30
C THR A 455 -14.82 -11.47 2.86
N PHE A 456 -15.01 -12.59 2.20
CA PHE A 456 -15.47 -12.68 0.83
C PHE A 456 -16.87 -13.32 0.82
N PHE A 457 -17.80 -12.64 0.19
CA PHE A 457 -19.12 -13.14 -0.11
C PHE A 457 -19.20 -13.36 -1.63
N SER A 458 -19.42 -14.59 -2.02
CA SER A 458 -19.70 -14.99 -3.41
C SER A 458 -21.10 -15.59 -3.50
N GLU A 459 -21.45 -16.18 -4.62
CA GLU A 459 -22.68 -16.99 -4.76
C GLU A 459 -22.61 -18.32 -3.97
N SER A 460 -21.46 -18.63 -3.36
CA SER A 460 -21.28 -19.80 -2.50
C SER A 460 -22.21 -19.75 -1.28
N VAL A 461 -22.65 -20.94 -0.83
CA VAL A 461 -23.37 -21.12 0.44
C VAL A 461 -22.51 -20.79 1.67
N TYR A 462 -21.22 -20.51 1.47
CA TYR A 462 -20.26 -20.19 2.52
C TYR A 462 -19.85 -18.72 2.50
N ALA A 463 -19.76 -18.13 3.70
CA ALA A 463 -18.90 -16.98 3.95
C ALA A 463 -17.46 -17.48 4.11
N ARG A 464 -16.53 -16.94 3.35
CA ARG A 464 -15.10 -17.23 3.44
C ARG A 464 -14.39 -16.06 4.09
N THR A 465 -13.73 -16.29 5.21
CA THR A 465 -12.91 -15.28 5.86
C THR A 465 -11.45 -15.71 5.86
N HIS A 466 -10.60 -14.88 5.29
CA HIS A 466 -9.16 -15.03 5.32
C HIS A 466 -8.60 -14.20 6.48
N TYR A 467 -7.96 -14.88 7.43
CA TYR A 467 -7.29 -14.27 8.57
C TYR A 467 -5.78 -14.36 8.43
N ILE A 468 -5.08 -13.32 8.81
CA ILE A 468 -3.62 -13.29 8.89
C ILE A 468 -3.21 -13.06 10.34
N ALA A 469 -2.63 -14.07 10.96
CA ALA A 469 -2.14 -14.02 12.33
C ALA A 469 -0.61 -13.85 12.33
N ARG A 470 -0.13 -12.67 12.74
CA ARG A 470 1.31 -12.37 12.75
C ARG A 470 1.94 -12.82 14.04
N VAL A 471 3.06 -13.51 13.90
CA VAL A 471 3.80 -14.11 15.03
C VAL A 471 5.23 -13.59 15.04
N LYS A 472 5.83 -13.52 16.25
CA LYS A 472 7.26 -13.22 16.39
C LYS A 472 8.11 -14.48 16.43
N ASP A 473 7.56 -15.55 16.99
CA ASP A 473 8.19 -16.85 17.09
C ASP A 473 7.33 -17.88 16.36
N ASN A 474 7.94 -18.56 15.41
CA ASN A 474 7.28 -19.50 14.54
C ASN A 474 7.32 -20.95 15.06
N ASN A 475 7.85 -21.17 16.25
CA ASN A 475 7.99 -22.50 16.84
C ASN A 475 6.76 -22.92 17.67
N ALA A 476 5.70 -22.11 17.69
CA ALA A 476 4.47 -22.49 18.36
C ALA A 476 3.89 -23.77 17.73
N GLU A 477 3.74 -24.79 18.54
CA GLU A 477 2.96 -25.98 18.19
C GLU A 477 1.48 -25.61 18.21
N TYR A 478 0.74 -26.02 17.19
CA TYR A 478 -0.70 -25.82 17.09
C TYR A 478 -1.38 -27.05 16.50
N ASP A 479 -2.55 -27.38 17.01
CA ASP A 479 -3.39 -28.44 16.47
C ASP A 479 -4.55 -27.83 15.67
N VAL A 480 -4.50 -27.96 14.34
CA VAL A 480 -5.53 -27.46 13.42
C VAL A 480 -6.89 -28.04 13.76
N LYS A 481 -6.97 -29.32 14.16
CA LYS A 481 -8.26 -29.99 14.47
C LYS A 481 -8.87 -29.45 15.76
N GLU A 482 -8.04 -29.16 16.76
CA GLU A 482 -8.49 -28.57 18.01
C GLU A 482 -9.02 -27.14 17.78
N ILE A 483 -8.26 -26.32 17.02
CA ILE A 483 -8.69 -24.96 16.66
C ILE A 483 -9.98 -25.00 15.83
N GLU A 484 -10.08 -25.89 14.84
CA GLU A 484 -11.29 -26.05 14.03
C GLU A 484 -12.50 -26.44 14.90
N LYS A 485 -12.31 -27.37 15.83
CA LYS A 485 -13.39 -27.78 16.77
C LYS A 485 -13.89 -26.60 17.59
N ASN A 486 -12.98 -25.80 18.14
CA ASN A 486 -13.34 -24.62 18.94
C ASN A 486 -14.02 -23.50 18.12
N ILE A 487 -13.78 -23.42 16.78
CA ILE A 487 -14.52 -22.51 15.90
C ILE A 487 -15.94 -23.01 15.62
N ILE A 488 -16.14 -24.33 15.62
CA ILE A 488 -17.43 -24.96 15.32
C ILE A 488 -18.37 -24.89 16.54
N GLU A 489 -17.82 -25.03 17.75
CA GLU A 489 -18.54 -24.88 19.04
C GLU A 489 -18.92 -23.43 19.32
#